data_1475f5031bcc0b1fd622458ac96e8ce6
#
_entry.id   1475f5031bcc0b1fd622458ac96e8ce6
#
_cell.length_a   1.000
_cell.length_b   1.000
_cell.length_c   1.000
_cell.angle_alpha   90.00
_cell.angle_beta   90.00
_cell.angle_gamma   90.00
#
_symmetry.space_group_name_H-M   'P 1'
#
loop_
_entity.id
_entity.type
_entity.pdbx_description
1 polymer ?
#
loop_
_entity_poly.entity_id
_entity_poly.type
_entity_poly.pdbx_seq_one_letter_code
_entity_poly.pdbx_strand_id
1 'polypeptide(L)'
;MTEPTYRRATPADAEAIAKVGAAVWDELGAESGLLGRITADGVRSRIDELGARGAFFLCDSDGACGFAIVQPDVSHPHDAVLGVWLMAEARGFGHGRELAVIGTEFAKDAGYKRLRGIIPEGNEPALAFFGDFGSIAAIVGQGMEYELPL
;
A
#
# COMPACT_ATOMS: atom_id res chain seq x y z
N MET A 1 -4.93 16.31 -20.50
CA MET A 1 -4.87 15.11 -19.62
C MET A 1 -3.44 14.86 -19.19
N THR A 2 -3.21 14.85 -17.89
CA THR A 2 -1.87 14.67 -17.33
C THR A 2 -1.57 13.18 -17.23
N GLU A 3 -0.38 12.77 -17.65
CA GLU A 3 0.04 11.38 -17.42
C GLU A 3 0.20 11.11 -15.93
N PRO A 4 -0.21 9.92 -15.45
CA PRO A 4 -0.03 9.58 -14.05
C PRO A 4 1.44 9.50 -13.68
N THR A 5 1.77 9.94 -12.48
CA THR A 5 3.10 9.81 -11.91
C THR A 5 3.05 8.89 -10.70
N TYR A 6 4.13 8.14 -10.50
CA TYR A 6 4.29 7.24 -9.37
C TYR A 6 5.63 7.53 -8.75
N ARG A 7 5.64 8.00 -7.51
CA ARG A 7 6.88 8.44 -6.89
C ARG A 7 6.88 8.22 -5.39
N ARG A 8 8.07 8.19 -4.81
CA ARG A 8 8.21 8.15 -3.37
C ARG A 8 7.67 9.45 -2.77
N ALA A 9 6.84 9.33 -1.76
CA ALA A 9 6.26 10.46 -1.07
C ALA A 9 7.25 11.07 -0.07
N THR A 10 7.12 12.36 0.14
CA THR A 10 7.84 13.11 1.17
C THR A 10 6.84 13.59 2.23
N PRO A 11 7.28 14.15 3.36
CA PRO A 11 6.36 14.71 4.35
C PRO A 11 5.39 15.77 3.77
N ALA A 12 5.78 16.46 2.70
CA ALA A 12 4.91 17.42 2.03
C ALA A 12 3.68 16.76 1.37
N ASP A 13 3.73 15.46 1.11
CA ASP A 13 2.63 14.71 0.51
C ASP A 13 1.64 14.13 1.54
N ALA A 14 1.88 14.35 2.82
CA ALA A 14 1.11 13.72 3.89
C ALA A 14 -0.39 14.03 3.82
N GLU A 15 -0.76 15.26 3.50
CA GLU A 15 -2.16 15.63 3.37
C GLU A 15 -2.84 14.95 2.20
N ALA A 16 -2.16 14.82 1.07
CA ALA A 16 -2.68 14.12 -0.10
C ALA A 16 -2.90 12.63 0.20
N ILE A 17 -1.94 11.99 0.88
CA ILE A 17 -2.07 10.58 1.29
C ILE A 17 -3.24 10.41 2.27
N ALA A 18 -3.34 11.29 3.26
CA ALA A 18 -4.41 11.23 4.25
C ALA A 18 -5.80 11.39 3.59
N LYS A 19 -5.90 12.25 2.58
CA LYS A 19 -7.15 12.43 1.83
C LYS A 19 -7.57 11.15 1.12
N VAL A 20 -6.64 10.49 0.44
CA VAL A 20 -6.91 9.20 -0.22
C VAL A 20 -7.30 8.15 0.82
N GLY A 21 -6.54 8.04 1.90
CA GLY A 21 -6.83 7.08 2.97
C GLY A 21 -8.20 7.30 3.61
N ALA A 22 -8.59 8.54 3.84
CA ALA A 22 -9.91 8.86 4.38
C ALA A 22 -11.03 8.46 3.42
N ALA A 23 -10.86 8.72 2.12
CA ALA A 23 -11.84 8.34 1.11
C ALA A 23 -12.01 6.82 1.03
N VAL A 24 -10.91 6.08 1.09
CA VAL A 24 -10.93 4.61 1.07
C VAL A 24 -11.60 4.07 2.34
N TRP A 25 -11.28 4.65 3.49
CA TRP A 25 -11.90 4.25 4.75
C TRP A 25 -13.42 4.50 4.75
N ASP A 26 -13.85 5.64 4.25
CA ASP A 26 -15.27 5.97 4.16
C ASP A 26 -16.03 5.02 3.22
N GLU A 27 -15.36 4.55 2.18
CA GLU A 27 -15.94 3.61 1.22
C GLU A 27 -16.00 2.18 1.76
N LEU A 28 -14.88 1.68 2.29
CA LEU A 28 -14.68 0.26 2.57
C LEU A 28 -14.58 -0.08 4.06
N GLY A 29 -14.29 0.89 4.92
CA GLY A 29 -14.10 0.63 6.34
C GLY A 29 -13.01 -0.40 6.60
N ALA A 30 -13.29 -1.37 7.45
CA ALA A 30 -12.32 -2.41 7.81
C ALA A 30 -11.92 -3.31 6.62
N GLU A 31 -12.77 -3.44 5.62
CA GLU A 31 -12.44 -4.22 4.41
C GLU A 31 -11.30 -3.61 3.60
N SER A 32 -10.99 -2.33 3.83
CA SER A 32 -9.84 -1.68 3.21
C SER A 32 -8.50 -2.23 3.69
N GLY A 33 -8.47 -2.84 4.87
CA GLY A 33 -7.24 -3.23 5.55
C GLY A 33 -6.62 -2.12 6.38
N LEU A 34 -7.17 -0.91 6.32
CA LEU A 34 -6.76 0.19 7.18
C LEU A 34 -7.30 -0.02 8.59
N LEU A 35 -6.57 0.46 9.60
CA LEU A 35 -6.98 0.36 11.00
C LEU A 35 -7.88 1.51 11.45
N GLY A 36 -8.11 2.48 10.57
CA GLY A 36 -8.93 3.65 10.83
C GLY A 36 -8.62 4.74 9.81
N ARG A 37 -9.14 5.92 10.05
CA ARG A 37 -8.82 7.07 9.20
C ARG A 37 -7.36 7.47 9.39
N ILE A 38 -6.66 7.62 8.28
CA ILE A 38 -5.29 8.12 8.26
C ILE A 38 -5.32 9.65 8.38
N THR A 39 -4.44 10.20 9.22
CA THR A 39 -4.27 11.65 9.36
C THR A 39 -2.96 12.08 8.74
N ALA A 40 -2.88 13.35 8.32
CA ALA A 40 -1.64 13.90 7.76
C ALA A 40 -0.49 13.86 8.78
N ASP A 41 -0.76 14.17 10.05
CA ASP A 41 0.25 14.10 11.10
C ASP A 41 0.72 12.66 11.33
N GLY A 42 -0.18 11.70 11.26
CA GLY A 42 0.16 10.28 11.35
C GLY A 42 1.06 9.83 10.22
N VAL A 43 0.79 10.28 9.00
CA VAL A 43 1.65 9.98 7.83
C VAL A 43 3.03 10.59 8.01
N ARG A 44 3.14 11.87 8.43
CA ARG A 44 4.43 12.53 8.65
C ARG A 44 5.25 11.80 9.69
N SER A 45 4.63 11.45 10.82
CA SER A 45 5.30 10.70 11.89
C SER A 45 5.78 9.35 11.39
N ARG A 46 4.97 8.66 10.59
CA ARG A 46 5.33 7.34 10.08
C ARG A 46 6.49 7.41 9.09
N ILE A 47 6.52 8.43 8.24
CA ILE A 47 7.66 8.64 7.32
C ILE A 47 8.96 8.79 8.12
N ASP A 48 8.95 9.58 9.19
CA ASP A 48 10.12 9.76 10.06
C ASP A 48 10.54 8.45 10.73
N GLU A 49 9.58 7.70 11.27
CA GLU A 49 9.86 6.43 11.94
C GLU A 49 10.45 5.39 11.01
N LEU A 50 9.97 5.33 9.77
CA LEU A 50 10.41 4.34 8.79
C LEU A 50 11.85 4.56 8.34
N GLY A 51 12.28 5.81 8.19
CA GLY A 51 13.62 6.13 7.73
C GLY A 51 13.95 5.43 6.41
N ALA A 52 15.05 4.68 6.38
CA ALA A 52 15.48 3.94 5.20
C ALA A 52 14.79 2.57 5.05
N ARG A 53 14.03 2.14 6.05
CA ARG A 53 13.44 0.80 6.07
C ARG A 53 12.03 0.74 5.47
N GLY A 54 11.45 1.87 5.17
CA GLY A 54 10.12 1.92 4.58
C GLY A 54 9.86 3.24 3.89
N ALA A 55 8.77 3.30 3.15
CA ALA A 55 8.38 4.49 2.42
C ALA A 55 6.91 4.45 2.04
N PHE A 56 6.36 5.63 1.83
CA PHE A 56 5.09 5.78 1.13
C PHE A 56 5.37 6.13 -0.33
N PHE A 57 4.48 5.71 -1.20
CA PHE A 57 4.53 6.02 -2.63
C PHE A 57 3.18 6.60 -3.04
N LEU A 58 3.21 7.59 -3.90
CA LEU A 58 2.01 8.33 -4.30
C LEU A 58 1.76 8.18 -5.80
N CYS A 59 0.51 7.88 -6.15
CA CYS A 59 0.00 8.00 -7.50
C CYS A 59 -0.69 9.34 -7.64
N ASP A 60 -0.28 10.12 -8.62
CA ASP A 60 -0.89 11.40 -8.95
C ASP A 60 -1.31 11.39 -10.42
N SER A 61 -2.60 11.58 -10.65
CA SER A 61 -3.21 11.67 -11.99
C SER A 61 -4.28 12.73 -11.92
N ASP A 62 -3.89 13.97 -12.20
CA ASP A 62 -4.75 15.16 -12.01
C ASP A 62 -5.21 15.28 -10.54
N GLY A 63 -4.31 15.06 -9.62
CA GLY A 63 -4.53 14.99 -8.17
C GLY A 63 -4.20 13.61 -7.62
N ALA A 64 -3.99 13.52 -6.33
CA ALA A 64 -3.67 12.27 -5.67
C ALA A 64 -4.84 11.28 -5.80
N CYS A 65 -4.56 10.09 -6.30
CA CYS A 65 -5.57 9.07 -6.55
C CYS A 65 -5.31 7.74 -5.84
N GLY A 66 -4.11 7.55 -5.31
CA GLY A 66 -3.75 6.33 -4.62
C GLY A 66 -2.41 6.44 -3.93
N PHE A 67 -2.14 5.50 -3.03
CA PHE A 67 -0.84 5.40 -2.38
C PHE A 67 -0.51 3.96 -2.03
N ALA A 68 0.77 3.72 -1.79
CA ALA A 68 1.26 2.47 -1.26
C ALA A 68 2.16 2.75 -0.07
N ILE A 69 2.30 1.76 0.81
CA ILE A 69 3.28 1.78 1.89
C ILE A 69 4.08 0.50 1.88
N VAL A 70 5.38 0.62 2.10
CA VAL A 70 6.27 -0.49 2.41
C VAL A 70 6.82 -0.25 3.80
N GLN A 71 6.66 -1.21 4.70
CA GLN A 71 7.11 -1.10 6.08
C GLN A 71 7.60 -2.44 6.59
N PRO A 72 8.47 -2.46 7.63
CA PRO A 72 8.92 -3.73 8.21
C PRO A 72 7.75 -4.53 8.76
N ASP A 73 7.80 -5.85 8.61
CA ASP A 73 6.88 -6.75 9.29
C ASP A 73 7.38 -6.93 10.74
N VAL A 74 6.54 -6.62 11.72
CA VAL A 74 6.93 -6.68 13.14
C VAL A 74 7.23 -8.09 13.60
N SER A 75 6.63 -9.10 12.98
CA SER A 75 6.80 -10.51 13.35
C SER A 75 7.87 -11.23 12.54
N HIS A 76 8.32 -10.65 11.43
CA HIS A 76 9.27 -11.28 10.51
C HIS A 76 10.31 -10.24 10.08
N PRO A 77 11.47 -10.17 10.81
CA PRO A 77 12.45 -9.08 10.64
C PRO A 77 13.05 -8.92 9.23
N HIS A 78 13.04 -9.99 8.43
CA HIS A 78 13.60 -9.98 7.08
C HIS A 78 12.55 -9.69 6.01
N ASP A 79 11.32 -9.49 6.41
CA ASP A 79 10.19 -9.30 5.52
C ASP A 79 9.61 -7.89 5.68
N ALA A 80 8.97 -7.41 4.63
CA ALA A 80 8.24 -6.15 4.64
C ALA A 80 6.77 -6.39 4.32
N VAL A 81 5.92 -5.45 4.70
CA VAL A 81 4.51 -5.43 4.34
C VAL A 81 4.32 -4.38 3.26
N LEU A 82 3.62 -4.75 2.20
CA LEU A 82 3.16 -3.83 1.15
C LEU A 82 1.65 -3.67 1.24
N GLY A 83 1.19 -2.45 1.34
CA GLY A 83 -0.22 -2.10 1.18
C GLY A 83 -0.40 -1.14 0.02
N VAL A 84 -1.50 -1.27 -0.71
CA VAL A 84 -1.84 -0.43 -1.86
C VAL A 84 -3.32 -0.04 -1.74
N TRP A 85 -3.59 1.25 -1.86
CA TRP A 85 -4.96 1.77 -1.79
C TRP A 85 -5.20 2.79 -2.88
N LEU A 86 -6.34 2.65 -3.56
CA LEU A 86 -6.77 3.57 -4.61
C LEU A 86 -8.18 4.10 -4.30
N MET A 87 -8.42 5.35 -4.66
CA MET A 87 -9.78 5.88 -4.66
C MET A 87 -10.62 5.12 -5.69
N ALA A 88 -11.92 5.00 -5.42
CA ALA A 88 -12.81 4.19 -6.25
C ALA A 88 -12.74 4.53 -7.74
N GLU A 89 -12.74 5.83 -8.06
CA GLU A 89 -12.70 6.32 -9.44
C GLU A 89 -11.36 6.09 -10.15
N ALA A 90 -10.32 5.76 -9.39
CA ALA A 90 -8.98 5.51 -9.94
C ALA A 90 -8.70 4.03 -10.22
N ARG A 91 -9.62 3.14 -9.86
CA ARG A 91 -9.42 1.70 -10.03
C ARG A 91 -9.63 1.28 -11.47
N GLY A 92 -8.95 0.22 -11.88
CA GLY A 92 -9.10 -0.36 -13.22
C GLY A 92 -8.22 0.26 -14.29
N PHE A 93 -7.29 1.15 -13.93
CA PHE A 93 -6.38 1.83 -14.86
C PHE A 93 -4.91 1.39 -14.70
N GLY A 94 -4.64 0.41 -13.85
CA GLY A 94 -3.28 -0.08 -13.63
C GLY A 94 -2.46 0.68 -12.59
N HIS A 95 -3.02 1.68 -11.92
CA HIS A 95 -2.30 2.48 -10.91
C HIS A 95 -1.83 1.64 -9.73
N GLY A 96 -2.66 0.71 -9.26
CA GLY A 96 -2.30 -0.18 -8.15
C GLY A 96 -1.10 -1.04 -8.48
N ARG A 97 -1.06 -1.58 -9.70
CA ARG A 97 0.07 -2.39 -10.16
C ARG A 97 1.36 -1.58 -10.20
N GLU A 98 1.32 -0.36 -10.73
CA GLU A 98 2.49 0.51 -10.78
C GLU A 98 3.00 0.87 -9.39
N LEU A 99 2.10 1.18 -8.47
CA LEU A 99 2.46 1.42 -7.08
C LEU A 99 3.09 0.18 -6.43
N ALA A 100 2.53 -1.00 -6.69
CA ALA A 100 3.08 -2.25 -6.17
C ALA A 100 4.47 -2.54 -6.74
N VAL A 101 4.70 -2.24 -8.02
CA VAL A 101 6.00 -2.43 -8.66
C VAL A 101 7.07 -1.56 -7.99
N ILE A 102 6.82 -0.26 -7.84
CA ILE A 102 7.82 0.62 -7.22
C ILE A 102 8.03 0.29 -5.73
N GLY A 103 6.98 -0.12 -5.02
CA GLY A 103 7.10 -0.59 -3.65
C GLY A 103 7.94 -1.85 -3.54
N THR A 104 7.76 -2.79 -4.46
CA THR A 104 8.53 -4.03 -4.51
C THR A 104 10.01 -3.77 -4.80
N GLU A 105 10.29 -2.87 -5.74
CA GLU A 105 11.67 -2.47 -6.03
C GLU A 105 12.35 -1.84 -4.82
N PHE A 106 11.61 -0.96 -4.12
CA PHE A 106 12.12 -0.38 -2.87
C PHE A 106 12.46 -1.47 -1.85
N ALA A 107 11.58 -2.44 -1.65
CA ALA A 107 11.78 -3.51 -0.67
C ALA A 107 13.02 -4.35 -1.02
N LYS A 108 13.22 -4.67 -2.29
CA LYS A 108 14.42 -5.36 -2.77
C LYS A 108 15.69 -4.56 -2.45
N ASP A 109 15.69 -3.29 -2.80
CA ASP A 109 16.86 -2.42 -2.58
C ASP A 109 17.16 -2.22 -1.10
N ALA A 110 16.13 -2.24 -0.25
CA ALA A 110 16.28 -2.16 1.19
C ALA A 110 16.76 -3.46 1.85
N GLY A 111 16.84 -4.54 1.08
CA GLY A 111 17.37 -5.82 1.55
C GLY A 111 16.35 -6.78 2.12
N TYR A 112 15.07 -6.53 1.99
CA TYR A 112 14.03 -7.45 2.42
C TYR A 112 14.01 -8.70 1.56
N LYS A 113 13.63 -9.83 2.16
CA LYS A 113 13.59 -11.14 1.47
C LYS A 113 12.24 -11.45 0.85
N ARG A 114 11.17 -10.90 1.40
CA ARG A 114 9.82 -11.07 0.85
C ARG A 114 8.90 -9.96 1.32
N LEU A 115 7.81 -9.79 0.56
CA LEU A 115 6.69 -8.98 0.96
C LEU A 115 5.63 -9.87 1.58
N ARG A 116 4.99 -9.39 2.63
CA ARG A 116 3.89 -10.07 3.31
C ARG A 116 2.74 -9.11 3.52
N GLY A 117 1.57 -9.64 3.77
CA GLY A 117 0.43 -8.85 4.17
C GLY A 117 -0.81 -9.71 4.35
N ILE A 118 -1.83 -9.10 4.94
CA ILE A 118 -3.13 -9.74 5.16
C ILE A 118 -4.15 -9.06 4.26
N ILE A 119 -4.90 -9.87 3.52
CA ILE A 119 -6.02 -9.40 2.73
C ILE A 119 -7.27 -9.60 3.58
N PRO A 120 -7.98 -8.53 3.96
CA PRO A 120 -9.16 -8.66 4.79
C PRO A 120 -10.25 -9.52 4.15
N GLU A 121 -11.00 -10.22 4.98
CA GLU A 121 -12.15 -10.99 4.52
C GLU A 121 -13.15 -10.06 3.82
N GLY A 122 -13.67 -10.51 2.70
CA GLY A 122 -14.62 -9.74 1.89
C GLY A 122 -13.98 -8.84 0.84
N ASN A 123 -12.68 -8.61 0.91
CA ASN A 123 -11.99 -7.77 -0.07
C ASN A 123 -11.46 -8.62 -1.23
N GLU A 124 -12.37 -9.14 -2.04
CA GLU A 124 -12.03 -9.98 -3.20
C GLU A 124 -11.22 -9.25 -4.28
N PRO A 125 -11.46 -7.95 -4.56
CA PRO A 125 -10.60 -7.24 -5.51
C PRO A 125 -9.13 -7.20 -5.08
N ALA A 126 -8.86 -7.05 -3.79
CA ALA A 126 -7.49 -7.09 -3.27
C ALA A 126 -6.88 -8.49 -3.42
N LEU A 127 -7.65 -9.53 -3.13
CA LEU A 127 -7.20 -10.92 -3.31
C LEU A 127 -6.83 -11.19 -4.77
N ALA A 128 -7.68 -10.80 -5.71
CA ALA A 128 -7.39 -10.96 -7.14
C ALA A 128 -6.16 -10.16 -7.56
N PHE A 129 -6.03 -8.92 -7.08
CA PHE A 129 -4.87 -8.07 -7.38
C PHE A 129 -3.56 -8.71 -6.95
N PHE A 130 -3.47 -9.15 -5.68
CA PHE A 130 -2.23 -9.75 -5.18
C PHE A 130 -1.95 -11.10 -5.81
N GLY A 131 -2.98 -11.89 -6.14
CA GLY A 131 -2.83 -13.13 -6.89
C GLY A 131 -2.24 -12.90 -8.28
N ASP A 132 -2.77 -11.94 -9.01
CA ASP A 132 -2.27 -11.57 -10.34
C ASP A 132 -0.86 -10.98 -10.28
N PHE A 133 -0.52 -10.31 -9.20
CA PHE A 133 0.81 -9.75 -8.98
C PHE A 133 1.88 -10.82 -8.73
N GLY A 134 1.46 -12.07 -8.51
CA GLY A 134 2.37 -13.20 -8.33
C GLY A 134 2.58 -13.63 -6.89
N SER A 135 1.76 -13.14 -5.97
CA SER A 135 1.84 -13.55 -4.58
C SER A 135 1.23 -14.93 -4.35
N ILE A 136 1.67 -15.58 -3.28
CA ILE A 136 1.10 -16.83 -2.78
C ILE A 136 0.20 -16.47 -1.60
N ALA A 137 -1.06 -16.89 -1.62
CA ALA A 137 -2.01 -16.60 -0.56
C ALA A 137 -2.41 -17.86 0.21
N ALA A 138 -2.58 -17.71 1.51
CA ALA A 138 -3.05 -18.76 2.40
C ALA A 138 -4.09 -18.21 3.37
N ILE A 139 -5.05 -19.04 3.78
CA ILE A 139 -6.09 -18.61 4.72
C ILE A 139 -5.48 -18.51 6.12
N VAL A 140 -5.66 -17.34 6.75
CA VAL A 140 -5.20 -17.09 8.12
C VAL A 140 -6.36 -16.43 8.89
N GLY A 141 -6.93 -17.14 9.85
CA GLY A 141 -8.08 -16.63 10.59
C GLY A 141 -9.25 -16.30 9.67
N GLN A 142 -9.67 -15.03 9.65
CA GLN A 142 -10.80 -14.56 8.84
C GLN A 142 -10.36 -13.86 7.54
N GLY A 143 -9.10 -13.98 7.16
CA GLY A 143 -8.60 -13.35 5.95
C GLY A 143 -7.59 -14.22 5.24
N MET A 144 -6.89 -13.64 4.29
CA MET A 144 -5.83 -14.31 3.55
C MET A 144 -4.51 -13.58 3.80
N GLU A 145 -3.46 -14.35 4.06
CA GLU A 145 -2.10 -13.82 4.09
C GLU A 145 -1.46 -14.02 2.72
N TYR A 146 -0.80 -12.99 2.20
CA TYR A 146 -0.04 -13.13 0.97
C TYR A 146 1.47 -13.06 1.24
N GLU A 147 2.25 -13.73 0.41
CA GLU A 147 3.71 -13.68 0.40
C GLU A 147 4.19 -13.54 -1.02
N LEU A 148 5.14 -12.63 -1.24
CA LEU A 148 5.81 -12.44 -2.51
C LEU A 148 7.33 -12.51 -2.26
N PRO A 149 8.02 -13.56 -2.73
CA PRO A 149 9.49 -13.63 -2.63
C PRO A 149 10.14 -12.51 -3.45
N LEU A 150 11.18 -11.93 -2.91
CA LEU A 150 11.92 -10.85 -3.54
C LEU A 150 13.25 -11.33 -4.14
#